data_bc69f765a2b577c1bc0d7a7a0cd538dc
#
_entry.id   bc69f765a2b577c1bc0d7a7a0cd538dc
#
_cell.length_a   1.000
_cell.length_b   1.000
_cell.length_c   1.000
_cell.angle_alpha   90.00
_cell.angle_beta   90.00
_cell.angle_gamma   90.00
#
_symmetry.space_group_name_H-M   'P 1'
#
loop_
_entity.id
_entity.type
_entity.pdbx_description
1 polymer ?
#
loop_
_entity_poly.entity_id
_entity_poly.type
_entity_poly.pdbx_seq_one_letter_code
_entity_poly.pdbx_strand_id
1 'polypeptide(L)'
;MGGYYLNIIIQKFGGTSVSTKDKKNQVVAKVKKAIENGYKPVVVVSAMGRLGEPYATDTLLSLIDDDYKKNNLQGTDLIMCCGEIISTVIMSNELISAGIKSIPLTGGQ
;
A
#
# COMPACT_ATOMS: atom_id res chain seq x y z
N MET A 1 -16.42 6.47 33.23
CA MET A 1 -16.09 6.74 32.43
C MET A 1 -15.11 6.27 31.87
N GLY A 2 -15.05 6.12 31.09
CA GLY A 2 -14.24 5.28 30.39
C GLY A 2 -12.84 5.73 30.20
N GLY A 3 -11.98 4.81 30.10
CA GLY A 3 -10.63 5.06 29.63
C GLY A 3 -10.63 5.45 28.16
N TYR A 4 -9.52 5.92 27.69
CA TYR A 4 -9.30 6.18 26.28
C TYR A 4 -8.88 4.89 25.61
N TYR A 5 -9.70 4.39 24.71
CA TYR A 5 -9.40 3.20 23.93
C TYR A 5 -9.03 3.61 22.53
N LEU A 6 -7.85 3.15 22.08
CA LEU A 6 -7.46 3.25 20.68
C LEU A 6 -8.02 2.04 19.94
N ASN A 7 -9.08 2.26 19.18
CA ASN A 7 -9.63 1.22 18.31
C ASN A 7 -8.88 1.23 16.99
N ILE A 8 -7.74 0.54 16.98
CA ILE A 8 -6.94 0.41 15.76
C ILE A 8 -7.48 -0.75 14.94
N ILE A 9 -7.68 -0.52 13.66
CA ILE A 9 -8.01 -1.58 12.71
C ILE A 9 -6.93 -1.62 11.62
N ILE A 10 -6.48 -2.81 11.29
CA ILE A 10 -5.53 -3.01 10.19
C ILE A 10 -6.35 -3.42 8.96
N GLN A 11 -6.24 -2.63 7.91
CA GLN A 11 -6.91 -2.90 6.64
C GLN A 11 -5.86 -3.16 5.58
N LYS A 12 -5.84 -4.39 5.06
CA LYS A 12 -4.87 -4.81 4.05
C LYS A 12 -5.54 -4.91 2.69
N PHE A 13 -4.94 -4.28 1.69
CA PHE A 13 -5.42 -4.27 0.32
C PHE A 13 -4.33 -4.78 -0.62
N GLY A 14 -4.65 -5.81 -1.39
CA GLY A 14 -3.72 -6.39 -2.36
C GLY A 14 -3.52 -5.51 -3.59
N GLY A 15 -2.57 -5.89 -4.44
CA GLY A 15 -2.18 -5.10 -5.61
C GLY A 15 -3.31 -4.84 -6.61
N THR A 16 -4.20 -5.81 -6.81
CA THR A 16 -5.36 -5.64 -7.70
C THR A 16 -6.40 -4.70 -7.11
N SER A 17 -6.48 -4.60 -5.78
CA SER A 17 -7.41 -3.70 -5.09
C SER A 17 -7.01 -2.23 -5.17
N VAL A 18 -5.79 -1.93 -5.57
CA VAL A 18 -5.26 -0.57 -5.68
C VAL A 18 -4.79 -0.22 -7.10
N SER A 19 -5.10 -1.08 -8.07
CA SER A 19 -4.55 -0.98 -9.44
C SER A 19 -5.20 0.09 -10.32
N THR A 20 -6.44 0.45 -10.05
CA THR A 20 -7.18 1.44 -10.85
C THR A 20 -7.74 2.56 -9.97
N LYS A 21 -8.15 3.65 -10.60
CA LYS A 21 -8.78 4.78 -9.89
C LYS A 21 -10.06 4.33 -9.18
N ASP A 22 -10.90 3.55 -9.85
CA ASP A 22 -12.15 3.07 -9.26
C ASP A 22 -11.90 2.17 -8.05
N LYS A 23 -10.91 1.28 -8.13
CA LYS A 23 -10.55 0.40 -7.02
C LYS A 23 -9.96 1.17 -5.87
N LYS A 24 -9.12 2.16 -6.14
CA LYS A 24 -8.60 3.06 -5.09
C LYS A 24 -9.73 3.84 -4.41
N ASN A 25 -10.72 4.28 -5.17
CA ASN A 25 -11.89 4.93 -4.59
C ASN A 25 -12.68 4.00 -3.66
N GLN A 26 -12.77 2.71 -3.99
CA GLN A 26 -13.39 1.72 -3.11
C GLN A 26 -12.60 1.53 -1.81
N VAL A 27 -11.27 1.54 -1.88
CA VAL A 27 -10.40 1.51 -0.69
C VAL A 27 -10.66 2.72 0.19
N VAL A 28 -10.68 3.91 -0.41
CA VAL A 28 -10.98 5.16 0.32
C VAL A 28 -12.34 5.06 1.03
N ALA A 29 -13.36 4.55 0.36
CA ALA A 29 -14.68 4.37 0.95
C ALA A 29 -14.65 3.43 2.16
N LYS A 30 -13.89 2.34 2.10
CA LYS A 30 -13.74 1.39 3.22
C LYS A 30 -13.00 2.01 4.39
N VAL A 31 -11.95 2.78 4.13
CA VAL A 31 -11.20 3.50 5.16
C VAL A 31 -12.09 4.53 5.84
N LYS A 32 -12.83 5.30 5.06
CA LYS A 32 -13.77 6.31 5.57
C LYS A 32 -14.83 5.67 6.46
N LYS A 33 -15.39 4.54 6.05
CA LYS A 33 -16.38 3.81 6.84
C LYS A 33 -15.80 3.33 8.17
N ALA A 34 -14.56 2.85 8.16
CA ALA A 34 -13.89 2.44 9.40
C ALA A 34 -13.75 3.63 10.36
N ILE A 35 -13.36 4.79 9.85
CA ILE A 35 -13.24 6.02 10.66
C ILE A 35 -14.60 6.44 11.21
N GLU A 36 -15.64 6.39 10.39
CA GLU A 36 -17.03 6.71 10.82
C GLU A 36 -17.52 5.77 11.93
N ASN A 37 -17.03 4.53 11.95
CA ASN A 37 -17.36 3.54 12.97
C ASN A 37 -16.45 3.66 14.22
N GLY A 38 -15.63 4.70 14.32
CA GLY A 38 -14.81 4.96 15.49
C GLY A 38 -13.43 4.31 15.49
N TYR A 39 -13.02 3.72 14.38
CA TYR A 39 -11.70 3.09 14.28
C TYR A 39 -10.63 4.06 13.81
N LYS A 40 -9.38 3.75 14.15
CA LYS A 40 -8.18 4.39 13.61
C LYS A 40 -7.51 3.39 12.67
N PRO A 41 -7.66 3.55 11.35
CA PRO A 41 -7.14 2.56 10.42
C PRO A 41 -5.64 2.68 10.23
N VAL A 42 -4.99 1.52 10.15
CA VAL A 42 -3.66 1.36 9.59
C VAL A 42 -3.85 0.64 8.26
N VAL A 43 -3.65 1.36 7.18
CA VAL A 43 -3.88 0.86 5.83
C VAL A 43 -2.58 0.25 5.29
N VAL A 44 -2.62 -1.01 4.92
CA VAL A 44 -1.49 -1.73 4.37
C VAL A 44 -1.77 -2.04 2.91
N VAL A 45 -0.89 -1.63 2.02
CA VAL A 45 -1.07 -1.82 0.58
C VAL A 45 0.10 -2.60 -0.02
N SER A 46 -0.19 -3.34 -1.08
CA SER A 46 0.82 -4.00 -1.91
C SER A 46 1.15 -3.14 -3.13
N ALA A 47 2.21 -3.48 -3.85
CA ALA A 47 2.51 -2.87 -5.14
C ALA A 47 1.30 -2.99 -6.08
N MET A 48 1.09 -1.97 -6.91
CA MET A 48 -0.10 -1.87 -7.76
C MET A 48 0.00 -2.77 -8.99
N GLY A 49 -1.04 -3.56 -9.21
CA GLY A 49 -1.24 -4.27 -10.47
C GLY A 49 -0.54 -5.60 -10.58
N ARG A 50 -0.39 -6.05 -11.82
CA ARG A 50 0.15 -7.35 -12.20
C ARG A 50 1.29 -7.18 -13.18
N LEU A 51 1.98 -8.28 -13.49
CA LEU A 51 3.05 -8.28 -14.50
C LEU A 51 2.62 -7.54 -15.77
N GLY A 52 3.47 -6.65 -16.23
CA GLY A 52 3.21 -5.77 -17.38
C GLY A 52 2.70 -4.40 -16.99
N GLU A 53 2.12 -4.23 -15.81
CA GLU A 53 1.75 -2.91 -15.29
C GLU A 53 2.98 -2.24 -14.65
N PRO A 54 3.15 -0.90 -14.80
CA PRO A 54 4.45 -0.25 -14.53
C PRO A 54 5.03 -0.44 -13.13
N TYR A 55 4.17 -0.51 -12.13
CA TYR A 55 4.61 -0.49 -10.72
C TYR A 55 4.34 -1.80 -9.99
N ALA A 56 3.97 -2.84 -10.72
CA ALA A 56 3.76 -4.17 -10.15
C ALA A 56 5.11 -4.81 -9.76
N THR A 57 5.11 -5.58 -8.68
CA THR A 57 6.31 -6.28 -8.20
C THR A 57 6.97 -7.09 -9.29
N ASP A 58 6.19 -7.88 -10.03
CA ASP A 58 6.73 -8.73 -11.09
C ASP A 58 7.34 -7.92 -12.23
N THR A 59 6.74 -6.76 -12.55
CA THR A 59 7.28 -5.85 -13.55
C THR A 59 8.63 -5.27 -13.11
N LEU A 60 8.73 -4.87 -11.86
CA LEU A 60 9.99 -4.36 -11.30
C LEU A 60 11.06 -5.46 -11.27
N LEU A 61 10.70 -6.67 -10.88
CA LEU A 61 11.61 -7.81 -10.88
C LEU A 61 12.11 -8.16 -12.29
N SER A 62 11.32 -7.90 -13.32
CA SER A 62 11.73 -8.15 -14.70
C SER A 62 12.87 -7.25 -15.18
N LEU A 63 13.19 -6.19 -14.43
CA LEU A 63 14.30 -5.30 -14.76
C LEU A 63 15.67 -5.88 -14.44
N ILE A 64 15.73 -6.95 -13.66
CA ILE A 64 16.98 -7.59 -13.27
C ILE A 64 17.03 -9.05 -13.75
N ASP A 65 18.24 -9.55 -13.97
CA ASP A 65 18.47 -10.88 -14.50
C ASP A 65 18.20 -11.97 -13.46
N ASP A 66 17.91 -13.19 -13.93
CA ASP A 66 17.68 -14.33 -13.04
C ASP A 66 18.88 -14.65 -12.17
N ASP A 67 20.09 -14.54 -12.72
CA ASP A 67 21.32 -14.79 -11.96
C ASP A 67 21.48 -13.76 -10.84
N TYR A 68 21.15 -12.50 -11.11
CA TYR A 68 21.18 -11.46 -10.08
C TYR A 68 20.20 -11.79 -8.95
N LYS A 69 18.98 -12.18 -9.29
CA LYS A 69 17.95 -12.53 -8.29
C LYS A 69 18.39 -13.66 -7.38
N LYS A 70 19.11 -14.66 -7.93
CA LYS A 70 19.59 -15.81 -7.16
C LYS A 70 20.73 -15.45 -6.21
N ASN A 71 21.63 -14.58 -6.66
CA ASN A 71 22.91 -14.33 -5.99
C ASN A 71 22.93 -13.03 -5.18
N ASN A 72 21.90 -12.19 -5.31
CA ASN A 72 21.85 -10.88 -4.67
C ASN A 72 20.47 -10.66 -4.05
N LEU A 73 20.16 -11.38 -2.98
CA LEU A 73 18.86 -11.31 -2.33
C LEU A 73 18.56 -9.92 -1.80
N GLN A 74 19.55 -9.25 -1.26
CA GLN A 74 19.39 -7.88 -0.73
C GLN A 74 18.98 -6.90 -1.82
N GLY A 75 19.63 -6.92 -2.97
CA GLY A 75 19.30 -6.07 -4.10
C GLY A 75 17.90 -6.39 -4.66
N THR A 76 17.57 -7.67 -4.71
CA THR A 76 16.24 -8.13 -5.15
C THR A 76 15.15 -7.62 -4.22
N ASP A 77 15.37 -7.70 -2.91
CA ASP A 77 14.42 -7.19 -1.93
C ASP A 77 14.24 -5.67 -2.04
N LEU A 78 15.32 -4.95 -2.30
CA LEU A 78 15.25 -3.49 -2.48
C LEU A 78 14.36 -3.10 -3.67
N ILE A 79 14.51 -3.76 -4.81
CA ILE A 79 13.68 -3.43 -5.97
C ILE A 79 12.22 -3.84 -5.77
N MET A 80 11.96 -4.94 -5.10
CA MET A 80 10.60 -5.34 -4.74
C MET A 80 9.93 -4.31 -3.86
N CYS A 81 10.65 -3.76 -2.91
CA CYS A 81 10.18 -2.75 -1.96
C CYS A 81 9.71 -1.47 -2.65
N CYS A 82 10.31 -1.11 -3.79
CA CYS A 82 9.99 0.13 -4.50
C CYS A 82 8.52 0.23 -4.91
N GLY A 83 7.94 -0.86 -5.38
CA GLY A 83 6.54 -0.88 -5.79
C GLY A 83 5.59 -0.63 -4.61
N GLU A 84 5.91 -1.18 -3.46
CA GLU A 84 5.12 -0.99 -2.24
C GLU A 84 5.21 0.45 -1.72
N ILE A 85 6.38 1.05 -1.81
CA ILE A 85 6.60 2.46 -1.42
C ILE A 85 5.77 3.38 -2.33
N ILE A 86 5.83 3.16 -3.63
CA ILE A 86 5.04 3.93 -4.61
C ILE A 86 3.55 3.81 -4.28
N SER A 87 3.06 2.60 -4.07
CA SER A 87 1.65 2.33 -3.76
C SER A 87 1.22 3.05 -2.47
N THR A 88 2.07 3.03 -1.45
CA THR A 88 1.81 3.70 -0.16
C THR A 88 1.61 5.19 -0.35
N VAL A 89 2.49 5.85 -1.10
CA VAL A 89 2.39 7.30 -1.35
C VAL A 89 1.17 7.63 -2.20
N ILE A 90 0.90 6.84 -3.23
CA ILE A 90 -0.28 7.05 -4.08
C ILE A 90 -1.57 6.90 -3.27
N MET A 91 -1.66 5.88 -2.41
CA MET A 91 -2.85 5.70 -1.57
C MET A 91 -3.00 6.83 -0.56
N SER A 92 -1.90 7.30 0.03
CA SER A 92 -1.91 8.48 0.90
C SER A 92 -2.47 9.71 0.16
N ASN A 93 -2.04 9.90 -1.09
CA ASN A 93 -2.57 10.97 -1.93
C ASN A 93 -4.09 10.84 -2.14
N GLU A 94 -4.57 9.64 -2.42
CA GLU A 94 -6.01 9.40 -2.60
C GLU A 94 -6.81 9.70 -1.33
N LEU A 95 -6.29 9.29 -0.17
CA LEU A 95 -6.92 9.53 1.12
C LEU A 95 -6.99 11.02 1.43
N ILE A 96 -5.89 11.74 1.25
CA ILE A 96 -5.83 13.19 1.50
C ILE A 96 -6.78 13.93 0.56
N SER A 97 -6.84 13.53 -0.71
CA SER A 97 -7.77 14.10 -1.69
C SER A 97 -9.25 13.91 -1.28
N ALA A 98 -9.53 12.87 -0.51
CA ALA A 98 -10.86 12.60 0.01
C ALA A 98 -11.11 13.25 1.39
N GLY A 99 -10.21 14.09 1.88
CA GLY A 99 -10.35 14.77 3.16
C GLY A 99 -9.88 13.97 4.37
N ILE A 100 -9.21 12.85 4.17
CA ILE A 100 -8.71 12.00 5.24
C ILE A 100 -7.22 12.25 5.42
N LYS A 101 -6.82 12.72 6.60
CA LYS A 101 -5.39 12.88 6.91
C LYS A 101 -4.71 11.52 6.91
N SER A 102 -3.58 11.43 6.25
CA SER A 102 -2.80 10.18 6.21
C SER A 102 -1.31 10.48 6.21
N ILE A 103 -0.54 9.55 6.74
CA ILE A 103 0.92 9.62 6.80
C ILE A 103 1.44 8.35 6.13
N PRO A 104 2.18 8.46 5.01
CA PRO A 104 2.79 7.29 4.39
C PRO A 104 4.00 6.85 5.22
N LEU A 105 4.07 5.55 5.48
CA LEU A 105 5.16 4.95 6.24
C LEU A 105 5.73 3.76 5.48
N THR A 106 7.03 3.54 5.63
CA THR A 106 7.68 2.30 5.20
C THR A 106 7.87 1.38 6.39
N GLY A 107 8.21 0.11 6.14
CA GLY A 107 8.45 -0.86 7.21
C GLY A 107 9.61 -0.51 8.12
N GLY A 108 10.50 0.40 7.71
CA GLY A 108 11.63 0.86 8.51
C GLY A 108 11.35 2.06 9.41
N GLN A 109 10.12 2.51 9.41
CA GLN A 109 9.73 3.70 10.17
C GLN A 109 8.85 3.43 11.38
#